data_1dd6967f3658053c2aad671f5591af80
#
_entry.id   1dd6967f3658053c2aad671f5591af80
#
_cell.length_a   1.000
_cell.length_b   1.000
_cell.length_c   1.000
_cell.angle_alpha   90.00
_cell.angle_beta   90.00
_cell.angle_gamma   90.00
#
_symmetry.space_group_name_H-M   'P 1'
#
loop_
_entity.id
_entity.type
_entity.pdbx_description
1 polymer ?
#
loop_
_entity_poly.entity_id
_entity_poly.type
_entity_poly.pdbx_seq_one_letter_code
_entity_poly.pdbx_strand_id
1 'polypeptide(L)'
;VSGERVMVGMSGGVDSSVCAALLKEAGYNVSGVTLRLYDGEDYNAGLTKTCCSLSDVEDARAVCVRLGIPHYAFNFKESFEKDVISDFINEYINGRTPNPCIECNRKIKFDKMLRRAETLGYDXXXXIATGHYARVKRAENGRYLLCRPTDINKDQTYVLYSMTQEELSKTLFPLGDLTKPQVREMAENHGFVNAAKPDSQDICFVPDGDYAGFIERATGKAAAAGDFTDENGNRLGEHKGIIRYTIGQRKGLGIALGKPRFVIEKNAENNTVILGDEDRLFCRKVLVDRLNFIPFDTLENEMRVTAKLRYRHLAQPAVIKPDGDKVMIEFDEPQRAPSPGQAAVFYDGDTVVGGGTIVKGWN
;
A
#
# COMPACT_ATOMS: atom_id res chain seq x y z
N VAL A 1 -27.13 -9.45 13.09
CA VAL A 1 -26.12 -9.86 12.11
C VAL A 1 -26.52 -11.11 11.33
N SER A 2 -27.39 -11.95 11.91
CA SER A 2 -27.78 -13.20 11.23
C SER A 2 -28.44 -12.92 9.88
N GLY A 3 -27.84 -13.45 8.82
CA GLY A 3 -28.35 -13.34 7.47
C GLY A 3 -27.87 -12.13 6.67
N GLU A 4 -27.15 -11.18 7.28
CA GLU A 4 -26.58 -10.05 6.52
C GLU A 4 -25.55 -10.55 5.49
N ARG A 5 -25.66 -10.05 4.26
CA ARG A 5 -24.78 -10.46 3.16
C ARG A 5 -23.45 -9.72 3.21
N VAL A 6 -22.35 -10.47 3.10
CA VAL A 6 -21.02 -9.88 3.07
C VAL A 6 -20.16 -10.54 1.96
N MET A 7 -19.46 -9.72 1.24
CA MET A 7 -18.56 -10.12 0.16
C MET A 7 -17.11 -10.05 0.69
N VAL A 8 -16.42 -11.20 0.73
CA VAL A 8 -15.04 -11.29 1.25
C VAL A 8 -14.07 -11.33 0.09
N GLY A 9 -13.13 -10.39 0.07
CA GLY A 9 -12.02 -10.39 -0.90
C GLY A 9 -11.07 -11.55 -0.63
N MET A 10 -11.04 -12.53 -1.52
CA MET A 10 -10.26 -13.77 -1.40
C MET A 10 -9.02 -13.71 -2.32
N SER A 11 -7.85 -13.58 -1.71
CA SER A 11 -6.57 -13.50 -2.44
C SER A 11 -5.89 -14.86 -2.65
N GLY A 12 -6.50 -15.93 -2.15
CA GLY A 12 -5.84 -17.25 -2.11
C GLY A 12 -4.83 -17.40 -0.96
N GLY A 13 -4.68 -16.37 -0.14
CA GLY A 13 -3.81 -16.38 1.05
C GLY A 13 -4.56 -16.78 2.32
N VAL A 14 -3.81 -17.15 3.36
CA VAL A 14 -4.35 -17.63 4.64
C VAL A 14 -5.26 -16.59 5.31
N ASP A 15 -4.90 -15.32 5.26
CA ASP A 15 -5.62 -14.26 5.96
C ASP A 15 -7.05 -14.09 5.42
N SER A 16 -7.21 -14.03 4.10
CA SER A 16 -8.54 -13.91 3.50
C SER A 16 -9.41 -15.15 3.75
N SER A 17 -8.76 -16.32 3.84
CA SER A 17 -9.46 -17.60 4.13
C SER A 17 -10.05 -17.59 5.53
N VAL A 18 -9.25 -17.19 6.52
CA VAL A 18 -9.72 -17.11 7.92
C VAL A 18 -10.76 -15.98 8.08
N CYS A 19 -10.58 -14.86 7.38
CA CYS A 19 -11.58 -13.79 7.35
C CYS A 19 -12.96 -14.34 6.94
N ALA A 20 -13.02 -15.14 5.87
CA ALA A 20 -14.28 -15.73 5.39
C ALA A 20 -14.87 -16.72 6.42
N ALA A 21 -14.02 -17.53 7.04
CA ALA A 21 -14.45 -18.50 8.08
C ALA A 21 -15.08 -17.77 9.27
N LEU A 22 -14.40 -16.77 9.81
CA LEU A 22 -14.87 -15.99 10.97
C LEU A 22 -16.23 -15.34 10.71
N LEU A 23 -16.41 -14.77 9.54
CA LEU A 23 -17.68 -14.11 9.20
C LEU A 23 -18.82 -15.14 9.05
N LYS A 24 -18.52 -16.31 8.47
CA LYS A 24 -19.50 -17.38 8.38
C LYS A 24 -19.90 -17.87 9.77
N GLU A 25 -18.92 -18.09 10.65
CA GLU A 25 -19.17 -18.51 12.04
C GLU A 25 -19.95 -17.45 12.84
N ALA A 26 -19.75 -16.17 12.52
CA ALA A 26 -20.51 -15.07 13.11
C ALA A 26 -21.94 -14.95 12.58
N GLY A 27 -22.33 -15.78 11.61
CA GLY A 27 -23.70 -15.86 11.10
C GLY A 27 -24.00 -14.99 9.88
N TYR A 28 -22.96 -14.43 9.24
CA TYR A 28 -23.13 -13.70 7.98
C TYR A 28 -23.41 -14.65 6.82
N ASN A 29 -24.13 -14.14 5.83
CA ASN A 29 -24.31 -14.81 4.53
C ASN A 29 -23.09 -14.41 3.65
N VAL A 30 -22.04 -15.21 3.67
CA VAL A 30 -20.72 -14.91 3.11
C VAL A 30 -20.64 -15.37 1.65
N SER A 31 -20.07 -14.51 0.78
CA SER A 31 -19.62 -14.89 -0.56
C SER A 31 -18.16 -14.53 -0.71
N GLY A 32 -17.33 -15.44 -1.22
CA GLY A 32 -15.94 -15.18 -1.56
C GLY A 32 -15.80 -14.58 -2.95
N VAL A 33 -14.93 -13.59 -3.10
CA VAL A 33 -14.67 -12.94 -4.39
C VAL A 33 -13.16 -12.81 -4.62
N THR A 34 -12.68 -13.36 -5.72
CA THR A 34 -11.30 -13.12 -6.17
C THR A 34 -11.29 -12.02 -7.25
N LEU A 35 -10.47 -11.02 -7.05
CA LEU A 35 -10.29 -9.93 -8.00
C LEU A 35 -9.16 -10.31 -8.98
N ARG A 36 -9.51 -10.48 -10.25
CA ARG A 36 -8.52 -10.72 -11.32
C ARG A 36 -8.00 -9.34 -11.74
N LEU A 37 -6.76 -9.05 -11.34
CA LEU A 37 -6.16 -7.73 -11.46
C LEU A 37 -5.24 -7.59 -12.68
N TYR A 38 -4.55 -8.67 -13.07
CA TYR A 38 -3.64 -8.68 -14.22
C TYR A 38 -3.37 -10.13 -14.64
N ASP A 39 -2.84 -10.31 -15.83
CA ASP A 39 -2.34 -11.62 -16.27
C ASP A 39 -0.81 -11.62 -16.16
N GLY A 40 -0.28 -12.62 -15.47
CA GLY A 40 1.16 -12.73 -15.23
C GLY A 40 1.99 -12.82 -16.50
N GLU A 41 1.38 -13.21 -17.62
CA GLU A 41 2.04 -13.36 -18.91
C GLU A 41 2.32 -12.01 -19.59
N ASP A 42 1.53 -10.98 -19.30
CA ASP A 42 1.62 -9.69 -19.98
C ASP A 42 2.92 -8.94 -19.70
N TYR A 43 3.46 -9.03 -18.47
CA TYR A 43 4.60 -8.23 -18.04
C TYR A 43 5.77 -9.02 -17.48
N ASN A 44 5.57 -10.30 -17.16
CA ASN A 44 6.53 -11.10 -16.39
C ASN A 44 6.90 -12.38 -17.14
N ALA A 45 7.43 -12.23 -18.34
CA ALA A 45 7.80 -13.35 -19.21
C ALA A 45 8.63 -14.44 -18.47
N GLY A 46 7.99 -15.56 -18.18
CA GLY A 46 8.63 -16.70 -17.52
C GLY A 46 8.61 -16.72 -16.00
N LEU A 47 8.07 -15.70 -15.33
CA LEU A 47 7.95 -15.68 -13.87
C LEU A 47 6.62 -16.32 -13.43
N THR A 48 6.70 -17.33 -12.58
CA THR A 48 5.56 -18.20 -12.25
C THR A 48 4.82 -17.83 -10.95
N LYS A 49 5.29 -16.83 -10.20
CA LYS A 49 4.71 -16.49 -8.90
C LYS A 49 4.14 -15.07 -8.89
N THR A 50 2.85 -14.97 -9.14
CA THR A 50 2.10 -13.70 -9.04
C THR A 50 0.91 -13.87 -8.09
N CYS A 51 0.53 -12.83 -7.35
CA CYS A 51 -0.57 -12.87 -6.35
C CYS A 51 -1.98 -13.06 -6.95
N CYS A 52 -2.11 -13.14 -8.25
CA CYS A 52 -3.38 -13.43 -8.93
C CYS A 52 -3.21 -14.58 -9.91
N SER A 53 -2.29 -15.50 -9.58
CA SER A 53 -2.05 -16.69 -10.39
C SER A 53 -3.31 -17.57 -10.40
N LEU A 54 -3.41 -18.45 -11.38
CA LEU A 54 -4.50 -19.44 -11.44
C LEU A 54 -4.54 -20.26 -10.14
N SER A 55 -3.37 -20.59 -9.56
CA SER A 55 -3.31 -21.33 -8.28
C SER A 55 -3.93 -20.54 -7.12
N ASP A 56 -3.78 -19.21 -7.08
CA ASP A 56 -4.41 -18.40 -6.02
C ASP A 56 -5.93 -18.40 -6.13
N VAL A 57 -6.44 -18.34 -7.35
CA VAL A 57 -7.89 -18.44 -7.61
C VAL A 57 -8.40 -19.82 -7.21
N GLU A 58 -7.64 -20.88 -7.52
CA GLU A 58 -7.98 -22.27 -7.14
C GLU A 58 -7.94 -22.45 -5.62
N ASP A 59 -6.93 -21.91 -4.93
CA ASP A 59 -6.85 -21.94 -3.47
C ASP A 59 -8.06 -21.24 -2.84
N ALA A 60 -8.41 -20.05 -3.33
CA ALA A 60 -9.57 -19.30 -2.85
C ALA A 60 -10.86 -20.10 -3.07
N ARG A 61 -11.00 -20.72 -4.25
CA ARG A 61 -12.15 -21.55 -4.58
C ARG A 61 -12.25 -22.77 -3.66
N ALA A 62 -11.11 -23.44 -3.42
CA ALA A 62 -11.06 -24.63 -2.55
C ALA A 62 -11.50 -24.28 -1.12
N VAL A 63 -11.04 -23.13 -0.59
CA VAL A 63 -11.47 -22.64 0.71
C VAL A 63 -12.97 -22.36 0.72
N CYS A 64 -13.50 -21.71 -0.31
CA CYS A 64 -14.94 -21.41 -0.38
C CYS A 64 -15.78 -22.69 -0.44
N VAL A 65 -15.35 -23.69 -1.21
CA VAL A 65 -15.99 -25.00 -1.27
C VAL A 65 -16.00 -25.65 0.12
N ARG A 66 -14.85 -25.65 0.80
CA ARG A 66 -14.74 -26.23 2.15
C ARG A 66 -15.64 -25.52 3.15
N LEU A 67 -15.77 -24.19 3.01
CA LEU A 67 -16.67 -23.39 3.86
C LEU A 67 -18.15 -23.51 3.45
N GLY A 68 -18.48 -24.09 2.28
CA GLY A 68 -19.84 -24.15 1.77
C GLY A 68 -20.40 -22.77 1.44
N ILE A 69 -19.55 -21.88 0.89
CA ILE A 69 -19.95 -20.53 0.46
C ILE A 69 -19.72 -20.36 -1.05
N PRO A 70 -20.51 -19.54 -1.74
CA PRO A 70 -20.27 -19.30 -3.16
C PRO A 70 -18.97 -18.53 -3.39
N HIS A 71 -18.33 -18.76 -4.55
CA HIS A 71 -17.10 -18.09 -4.98
C HIS A 71 -17.30 -17.47 -6.36
N TYR A 72 -16.91 -16.21 -6.49
CA TYR A 72 -16.99 -15.46 -7.75
C TYR A 72 -15.60 -14.90 -8.10
N ALA A 73 -15.35 -14.70 -9.38
CA ALA A 73 -14.15 -14.02 -9.87
C ALA A 73 -14.60 -12.76 -10.63
N PHE A 74 -14.12 -11.60 -10.20
CA PHE A 74 -14.41 -10.32 -10.86
C PHE A 74 -13.20 -9.86 -11.66
N ASN A 75 -13.45 -9.50 -12.92
CA ASN A 75 -12.41 -9.00 -13.80
C ASN A 75 -12.24 -7.48 -13.61
N PHE A 76 -11.15 -7.07 -12.99
CA PHE A 76 -10.78 -5.66 -12.83
C PHE A 76 -9.44 -5.34 -13.51
N LYS A 77 -9.00 -6.13 -14.49
CA LYS A 77 -7.70 -5.96 -15.18
C LYS A 77 -7.56 -4.57 -15.79
N GLU A 78 -8.54 -4.14 -16.58
CA GLU A 78 -8.52 -2.82 -17.22
C GLU A 78 -8.41 -1.69 -16.20
N SER A 79 -9.18 -1.79 -15.12
CA SER A 79 -9.13 -0.78 -14.03
C SER A 79 -7.78 -0.80 -13.32
N PHE A 80 -7.25 -1.98 -13.05
CA PHE A 80 -5.95 -2.13 -12.37
C PHE A 80 -4.81 -1.58 -13.22
N GLU A 81 -4.82 -1.89 -14.52
CA GLU A 81 -3.87 -1.36 -15.50
C GLU A 81 -3.90 0.17 -15.51
N LYS A 82 -5.08 0.74 -15.64
CA LYS A 82 -5.28 2.19 -15.74
C LYS A 82 -4.97 2.92 -14.43
N ASP A 83 -5.51 2.40 -13.32
CA ASP A 83 -5.54 3.14 -12.05
C ASP A 83 -4.34 2.85 -11.14
N VAL A 84 -3.66 1.70 -11.33
CA VAL A 84 -2.55 1.27 -10.45
C VAL A 84 -1.24 1.15 -11.24
N ILE A 85 -1.21 0.35 -12.32
CA ILE A 85 0.04 0.11 -13.06
C ILE A 85 0.49 1.39 -13.79
N SER A 86 -0.42 2.06 -14.48
CA SER A 86 -0.08 3.31 -15.19
C SER A 86 0.40 4.40 -14.22
N ASP A 87 -0.25 4.53 -13.07
CA ASP A 87 0.17 5.47 -12.03
C ASP A 87 1.58 5.13 -11.51
N PHE A 88 1.83 3.85 -11.22
CA PHE A 88 3.14 3.35 -10.77
C PHE A 88 4.24 3.71 -11.78
N ILE A 89 4.01 3.44 -13.07
CA ILE A 89 4.96 3.73 -14.15
C ILE A 89 5.21 5.25 -14.23
N ASN A 90 4.15 6.05 -14.24
CA ASN A 90 4.25 7.50 -14.35
C ASN A 90 5.00 8.12 -13.17
N GLU A 91 4.75 7.67 -11.96
CA GLU A 91 5.46 8.15 -10.77
C GLU A 91 6.98 7.88 -10.88
N TYR A 92 7.37 6.66 -11.31
CA TYR A 92 8.79 6.32 -11.49
C TYR A 92 9.44 7.15 -12.60
N ILE A 93 8.77 7.35 -13.73
CA ILE A 93 9.27 8.17 -14.85
C ILE A 93 9.49 9.62 -14.38
N ASN A 94 8.61 10.10 -13.48
CA ASN A 94 8.73 11.45 -12.91
C ASN A 94 9.68 11.52 -11.70
N GLY A 95 10.50 10.49 -11.50
CA GLY A 95 11.52 10.48 -10.44
C GLY A 95 10.99 10.22 -9.03
N ARG A 96 9.71 9.89 -8.89
CA ARG A 96 9.11 9.60 -7.58
C ARG A 96 9.12 8.10 -7.27
N THR A 97 8.78 7.73 -6.05
CA THR A 97 8.79 6.33 -5.60
C THR A 97 7.41 6.00 -5.00
N PRO A 98 6.46 5.51 -5.82
CA PRO A 98 5.09 5.28 -5.36
C PRO A 98 4.94 4.03 -4.50
N ASN A 99 3.79 3.90 -3.82
CA ASN A 99 3.36 2.66 -3.18
C ASN A 99 2.05 2.19 -3.85
N PRO A 100 2.13 1.30 -4.84
CA PRO A 100 0.94 0.89 -5.60
C PRO A 100 -0.09 0.12 -4.76
N CYS A 101 0.29 -0.43 -3.60
CA CYS A 101 -0.67 -1.10 -2.72
C CYS A 101 -1.69 -0.12 -2.14
N ILE A 102 -1.30 1.14 -1.92
CA ILE A 102 -2.23 2.19 -1.48
C ILE A 102 -3.25 2.46 -2.58
N GLU A 103 -2.80 2.64 -3.83
CA GLU A 103 -3.69 2.88 -4.96
C GLU A 103 -4.62 1.68 -5.23
N CYS A 104 -4.07 0.46 -5.12
CA CYS A 104 -4.87 -0.77 -5.26
C CYS A 104 -5.97 -0.83 -4.19
N ASN A 105 -5.63 -0.55 -2.94
CA ASN A 105 -6.63 -0.52 -1.87
C ASN A 105 -7.67 0.57 -2.15
N ARG A 106 -7.22 1.80 -2.41
CA ARG A 106 -8.09 2.96 -2.61
C ARG A 106 -9.05 2.79 -3.80
N LYS A 107 -8.51 2.44 -4.98
CA LYS A 107 -9.28 2.48 -6.24
C LYS A 107 -9.94 1.15 -6.62
N ILE A 108 -9.35 0.03 -6.19
CA ILE A 108 -9.85 -1.29 -6.62
C ILE A 108 -10.58 -2.00 -5.48
N LYS A 109 -9.91 -2.23 -4.35
CA LYS A 109 -10.48 -3.05 -3.27
C LYS A 109 -11.60 -2.34 -2.52
N PHE A 110 -11.42 -1.05 -2.17
CA PHE A 110 -12.39 -0.36 -1.32
C PHE A 110 -13.35 0.55 -2.12
N ASP A 111 -13.04 0.89 -3.38
CA ASP A 111 -13.99 1.56 -4.26
C ASP A 111 -14.71 0.57 -5.18
N LYS A 112 -14.00 -0.01 -6.16
CA LYS A 112 -14.65 -0.81 -7.21
C LYS A 112 -15.30 -2.09 -6.69
N MET A 113 -14.66 -2.80 -5.74
CA MET A 113 -15.28 -3.99 -5.14
C MET A 113 -16.52 -3.60 -4.35
N LEU A 114 -16.48 -2.48 -3.61
CA LEU A 114 -17.64 -1.97 -2.87
C LEU A 114 -18.79 -1.60 -3.81
N ARG A 115 -18.51 -0.83 -4.89
CA ARG A 115 -19.53 -0.47 -5.89
C ARG A 115 -20.12 -1.72 -6.55
N ARG A 116 -19.29 -2.73 -6.78
CA ARG A 116 -19.76 -4.01 -7.35
C ARG A 116 -20.67 -4.74 -6.36
N ALA A 117 -20.32 -4.73 -5.09
CA ALA A 117 -21.18 -5.33 -4.04
C ALA A 117 -22.54 -4.63 -3.99
N GLU A 118 -22.55 -3.30 -4.02
CA GLU A 118 -23.79 -2.50 -4.05
C GLU A 118 -24.67 -2.87 -5.26
N THR A 119 -24.05 -2.94 -6.45
CA THR A 119 -24.77 -3.32 -7.69
C THR A 119 -25.41 -4.72 -7.60
N LEU A 120 -24.79 -5.61 -6.84
CA LEU A 120 -25.27 -6.98 -6.62
C LEU A 120 -26.23 -7.11 -5.42
N GLY A 121 -26.66 -5.97 -4.85
CA GLY A 121 -27.65 -5.93 -3.77
C GLY A 121 -27.09 -6.31 -2.40
N TYR A 122 -25.79 -6.08 -2.14
CA TYR A 122 -25.18 -6.14 -0.81
C TYR A 122 -25.41 -4.75 -0.20
N ASP A 123 -26.34 -4.66 0.68
CA ASP A 123 -26.86 -3.37 1.17
C ASP A 123 -26.74 -3.18 2.69
N UNK A 124 -26.10 -3.99 3.20
CA UNK A 124 -25.91 -3.93 4.59
C UNK A 124 -24.82 -3.01 4.99
N UNK A 125 -24.75 -3.03 6.11
CA UNK A 125 -23.74 -2.20 6.63
C UNK A 125 -22.39 -2.68 6.22
N UNK A 126 -22.07 -3.73 6.37
CA UNK A 126 -20.89 -4.27 5.93
C UNK A 126 -21.07 -4.82 4.57
N UNK A 127 -20.73 -4.36 3.86
CA UNK A 127 -20.85 -4.73 2.50
C UNK A 127 -19.76 -5.55 2.03
N ILE A 128 -18.55 -5.23 2.48
CA ILE A 128 -17.34 -6.00 2.08
C ILE A 128 -16.48 -6.35 3.30
N ALA A 129 -15.61 -7.35 3.13
CA ALA A 129 -14.60 -7.68 4.15
C ALA A 129 -13.30 -8.11 3.49
N THR A 130 -12.20 -7.91 4.18
CA THR A 130 -10.86 -8.33 3.71
C THR A 130 -10.02 -8.85 4.88
N GLY A 131 -9.01 -9.64 4.54
CA GLY A 131 -8.04 -10.17 5.52
C GLY A 131 -6.97 -9.16 5.95
N HIS A 132 -7.23 -7.86 5.87
CA HIS A 132 -6.27 -6.86 6.37
C HIS A 132 -6.28 -6.81 7.90
N TYR A 133 -5.09 -6.60 8.47
CA TYR A 133 -4.90 -6.37 9.89
C TYR A 133 -5.10 -4.89 10.21
N ALA A 134 -6.30 -4.54 10.60
CA ALA A 134 -6.72 -3.19 11.01
C ALA A 134 -8.02 -3.32 11.80
N ARG A 135 -8.42 -2.27 12.50
CA ARG A 135 -9.71 -2.23 13.21
C ARG A 135 -10.49 -0.99 12.80
N VAL A 136 -11.79 -1.12 12.73
CA VAL A 136 -12.70 0.02 12.53
C VAL A 136 -13.51 0.19 13.82
N LYS A 137 -13.57 1.42 14.32
CA LYS A 137 -14.36 1.78 15.50
C LYS A 137 -15.29 2.94 15.15
N ARG A 138 -16.41 3.04 15.82
CA ARG A 138 -17.32 4.19 15.69
C ARG A 138 -17.08 5.15 16.86
N ALA A 139 -16.74 6.39 16.56
CA ALA A 139 -16.55 7.44 17.56
C ALA A 139 -17.90 7.97 18.05
N GLU A 140 -17.90 8.70 19.16
CA GLU A 140 -19.13 9.29 19.76
C GLU A 140 -19.81 10.28 18.81
N ASN A 141 -19.04 10.99 17.99
CA ASN A 141 -19.58 11.92 16.99
C ASN A 141 -20.12 11.21 15.73
N GLY A 142 -20.13 9.87 15.74
CA GLY A 142 -20.67 9.07 14.64
C GLY A 142 -19.67 8.72 13.55
N ARG A 143 -18.48 9.32 13.54
CA ARG A 143 -17.46 9.02 12.52
C ARG A 143 -16.85 7.64 12.73
N TYR A 144 -16.46 7.02 11.64
CA TYR A 144 -15.71 5.76 11.67
C TYR A 144 -14.21 6.08 11.77
N LEU A 145 -13.52 5.40 12.65
CA LEU A 145 -12.08 5.54 12.89
C LEU A 145 -11.37 4.28 12.41
N LEU A 146 -10.25 4.45 11.74
CA LEU A 146 -9.34 3.35 11.38
C LEU A 146 -8.29 3.27 12.50
N CYS A 147 -8.11 2.08 13.05
CA CYS A 147 -7.20 1.86 14.18
C CYS A 147 -6.23 0.71 13.89
N ARG A 148 -5.07 0.78 14.50
CA ARG A 148 -4.06 -0.29 14.43
C ARG A 148 -4.63 -1.60 14.96
N PRO A 149 -4.17 -2.74 14.44
CA PRO A 149 -4.59 -4.06 14.93
C PRO A 149 -3.92 -4.40 16.26
N THR A 150 -4.38 -5.49 16.87
CA THR A 150 -3.75 -6.09 18.05
C THR A 150 -2.32 -6.56 17.71
N ASP A 151 -2.13 -7.21 16.57
CA ASP A 151 -0.78 -7.61 16.11
C ASP A 151 -0.10 -6.45 15.41
N ILE A 152 0.65 -5.64 16.17
CA ILE A 152 1.33 -4.46 15.66
C ILE A 152 2.38 -4.80 14.58
N ASN A 153 2.90 -6.04 14.59
CA ASN A 153 3.87 -6.49 13.57
C ASN A 153 3.20 -6.73 12.21
N LYS A 154 1.87 -6.85 12.20
CA LYS A 154 1.07 -7.03 10.98
C LYS A 154 0.26 -5.79 10.61
N ASP A 155 0.51 -4.67 11.28
CA ASP A 155 -0.21 -3.42 11.07
C ASP A 155 -0.21 -3.01 9.59
N GLN A 156 -1.41 -3.01 8.98
CA GLN A 156 -1.61 -2.62 7.58
C GLN A 156 -2.33 -1.27 7.45
N THR A 157 -2.50 -0.54 8.54
CA THR A 157 -3.17 0.76 8.50
C THR A 157 -2.46 1.78 7.59
N TYR A 158 -1.14 1.65 7.43
CA TYR A 158 -0.36 2.50 6.50
C TYR A 158 -0.89 2.43 5.06
N VAL A 159 -1.31 1.26 4.59
CA VAL A 159 -1.82 1.13 3.22
C VAL A 159 -3.35 1.31 3.15
N LEU A 160 -3.99 1.61 4.28
CA LEU A 160 -5.44 1.82 4.40
C LEU A 160 -5.80 3.28 4.73
N TYR A 161 -4.82 4.16 5.00
CA TYR A 161 -5.08 5.52 5.48
C TYR A 161 -5.99 6.32 4.55
N SER A 162 -6.04 5.95 3.29
CA SER A 162 -6.80 6.68 2.26
C SER A 162 -8.29 6.30 2.20
N MET A 163 -8.75 5.39 3.09
CA MET A 163 -10.17 5.00 3.13
C MET A 163 -11.06 6.16 3.55
N THR A 164 -12.17 6.31 2.84
CA THR A 164 -13.19 7.31 3.11
C THR A 164 -14.11 6.86 4.24
N GLN A 165 -14.91 7.78 4.79
CA GLN A 165 -15.93 7.46 5.81
C GLN A 165 -16.95 6.46 5.26
N GLU A 166 -17.34 6.59 3.99
CA GLU A 166 -18.26 5.64 3.36
C GLU A 166 -17.65 4.23 3.32
N GLU A 167 -16.40 4.11 2.86
CA GLU A 167 -15.70 2.82 2.79
C GLU A 167 -15.51 2.19 4.17
N LEU A 168 -15.11 2.99 5.16
CA LEU A 168 -14.94 2.50 6.54
C LEU A 168 -16.26 2.00 7.12
N SER A 169 -17.37 2.69 6.85
CA SER A 169 -18.69 2.31 7.36
C SER A 169 -19.20 0.98 6.80
N LYS A 170 -18.69 0.58 5.62
CA LYS A 170 -19.16 -0.60 4.87
C LYS A 170 -18.15 -1.74 4.84
N THR A 171 -17.02 -1.62 5.54
CA THR A 171 -15.91 -2.59 5.50
C THR A 171 -15.68 -3.24 6.87
N LEU A 172 -15.52 -4.56 6.84
CA LEU A 172 -15.15 -5.36 8.02
C LEU A 172 -13.71 -5.84 7.91
N PHE A 173 -12.98 -5.77 9.03
CA PHE A 173 -11.62 -6.32 9.17
C PHE A 173 -11.61 -7.34 10.31
N PRO A 174 -12.09 -8.57 10.07
CA PRO A 174 -12.24 -9.56 11.17
C PRO A 174 -10.93 -9.96 11.84
N LEU A 175 -9.79 -9.76 11.18
CA LEU A 175 -8.47 -10.13 11.73
C LEU A 175 -7.88 -9.07 12.65
N GLY A 176 -8.52 -7.91 12.81
CA GLY A 176 -7.97 -6.79 13.57
C GLY A 176 -7.63 -7.07 15.01
N ASP A 177 -8.36 -7.99 15.66
CA ASP A 177 -8.16 -8.36 17.05
C ASP A 177 -7.35 -9.65 17.24
N LEU A 178 -6.84 -10.24 16.14
CA LEU A 178 -6.10 -11.51 16.14
C LEU A 178 -4.61 -11.30 15.83
N THR A 179 -3.79 -12.19 16.37
CA THR A 179 -2.37 -12.28 16.00
C THR A 179 -2.19 -13.24 14.83
N LYS A 180 -1.09 -13.09 14.08
CA LYS A 180 -0.79 -13.96 12.94
C LYS A 180 -0.70 -15.45 13.32
N PRO A 181 -0.08 -15.82 14.46
CA PRO A 181 -0.11 -17.22 14.90
C PRO A 181 -1.53 -17.76 15.11
N GLN A 182 -2.43 -16.97 15.73
CA GLN A 182 -3.84 -17.37 15.91
C GLN A 182 -4.51 -17.60 14.55
N VAL A 183 -4.29 -16.71 13.59
CA VAL A 183 -4.85 -16.84 12.23
C VAL A 183 -4.35 -18.12 11.56
N ARG A 184 -3.06 -18.46 11.69
CA ARG A 184 -2.51 -19.71 11.13
C ARG A 184 -3.11 -20.95 11.80
N GLU A 185 -3.21 -20.94 13.12
CA GLU A 185 -3.85 -22.03 13.88
C GLU A 185 -5.30 -22.25 13.43
N MET A 186 -6.06 -21.15 13.25
CA MET A 186 -7.43 -21.25 12.76
C MET A 186 -7.48 -21.85 11.35
N ALA A 187 -6.59 -21.44 10.46
CA ALA A 187 -6.52 -21.99 9.09
C ALA A 187 -6.23 -23.49 9.12
N GLU A 188 -5.30 -23.93 9.97
CA GLU A 188 -4.98 -25.36 10.17
C GLU A 188 -6.18 -26.14 10.71
N ASN A 189 -6.85 -25.60 11.71
CA ASN A 189 -8.04 -26.23 12.33
C ASN A 189 -9.19 -26.39 11.32
N HIS A 190 -9.34 -25.44 10.39
CA HIS A 190 -10.30 -25.54 9.28
C HIS A 190 -9.83 -26.48 8.17
N GLY A 191 -8.57 -26.92 8.20
CA GLY A 191 -8.00 -27.77 7.17
C GLY A 191 -7.89 -27.07 5.81
N PHE A 192 -7.56 -25.75 5.81
CA PHE A 192 -7.41 -25.00 4.57
C PHE A 192 -6.14 -25.40 3.82
N VAL A 193 -6.25 -25.59 2.52
CA VAL A 193 -5.13 -26.00 1.64
C VAL A 193 -3.97 -25.00 1.69
N ASN A 194 -4.26 -23.75 1.98
CA ASN A 194 -3.29 -22.65 1.99
C ASN A 194 -2.80 -22.27 3.41
N ALA A 195 -3.10 -23.07 4.44
CA ALA A 195 -2.76 -22.75 5.85
C ALA A 195 -1.25 -22.48 6.03
N ALA A 196 -0.38 -23.23 5.32
CA ALA A 196 1.07 -23.10 5.40
C ALA A 196 1.65 -22.08 4.38
N LYS A 197 0.82 -21.44 3.56
CA LYS A 197 1.27 -20.54 2.50
C LYS A 197 1.98 -19.30 3.10
N PRO A 198 3.17 -18.94 2.59
CA PRO A 198 3.85 -17.73 3.10
C PRO A 198 3.10 -16.46 2.70
N ASP A 199 3.30 -15.41 3.49
CA ASP A 199 2.72 -14.09 3.18
C ASP A 199 3.41 -13.49 1.93
N SER A 200 2.66 -12.75 1.15
CA SER A 200 3.23 -11.99 0.02
C SER A 200 4.20 -10.92 0.57
N GLN A 201 5.38 -10.85 -0.02
CA GLN A 201 6.47 -10.00 0.49
C GLN A 201 6.72 -8.75 -0.35
N ASP A 202 6.25 -8.71 -1.60
CA ASP A 202 6.56 -7.62 -2.51
C ASP A 202 5.31 -7.20 -3.31
N ILE A 203 5.50 -6.24 -4.21
CA ILE A 203 4.46 -5.74 -5.12
C ILE A 203 4.00 -6.90 -6.01
N CYS A 204 2.70 -7.17 -6.00
CA CYS A 204 2.14 -8.39 -6.60
C CYS A 204 2.43 -8.53 -8.12
N PHE A 205 2.51 -7.41 -8.85
CA PHE A 205 2.78 -7.43 -10.29
C PHE A 205 4.27 -7.27 -10.62
N VAL A 206 5.17 -7.12 -9.62
CA VAL A 206 6.62 -7.10 -9.78
C VAL A 206 7.25 -8.07 -8.76
N PRO A 207 6.99 -9.37 -8.91
CA PRO A 207 7.36 -10.35 -7.87
C PRO A 207 8.86 -10.59 -7.72
N ASP A 208 9.66 -10.19 -8.71
CA ASP A 208 11.12 -10.26 -8.69
C ASP A 208 11.79 -9.01 -8.11
N GLY A 209 11.00 -7.96 -7.82
CA GLY A 209 11.51 -6.68 -7.32
C GLY A 209 12.26 -5.85 -8.37
N ASP A 210 12.30 -6.29 -9.63
CA ASP A 210 12.94 -5.52 -10.71
C ASP A 210 11.96 -4.48 -11.28
N TYR A 211 11.73 -3.43 -10.52
CA TYR A 211 10.79 -2.36 -10.91
C TYR A 211 11.19 -1.69 -12.22
N ALA A 212 12.49 -1.44 -12.44
CA ALA A 212 12.98 -0.81 -13.66
C ALA A 212 12.74 -1.69 -14.89
N GLY A 213 13.09 -2.97 -14.78
CA GLY A 213 12.84 -3.94 -15.85
C GLY A 213 11.35 -4.07 -16.15
N PHE A 214 10.51 -4.08 -15.12
CA PHE A 214 9.05 -4.09 -15.30
C PHE A 214 8.59 -2.88 -16.12
N ILE A 215 9.05 -1.67 -15.75
CA ILE A 215 8.67 -0.42 -16.43
C ILE A 215 9.13 -0.44 -17.90
N GLU A 216 10.35 -0.92 -18.15
CA GLU A 216 10.88 -1.03 -19.53
C GLU A 216 10.05 -2.00 -20.37
N ARG A 217 9.69 -3.16 -19.81
CA ARG A 217 8.83 -4.13 -20.51
C ARG A 217 7.42 -3.55 -20.77
N ALA A 218 6.83 -2.93 -19.77
CA ALA A 218 5.48 -2.36 -19.86
C ALA A 218 5.37 -1.20 -20.86
N THR A 219 6.42 -0.39 -20.96
CA THR A 219 6.42 0.77 -21.86
C THR A 219 7.01 0.45 -23.24
N GLY A 220 7.72 -0.65 -23.38
CA GLY A 220 8.46 -0.99 -24.59
C GLY A 220 9.68 -0.08 -24.83
N LYS A 221 10.12 0.66 -23.81
CA LYS A 221 11.21 1.65 -23.93
C LYS A 221 12.26 1.42 -22.86
N ALA A 222 13.53 1.37 -23.26
CA ALA A 222 14.64 1.35 -22.32
C ALA A 222 14.72 2.70 -21.59
N ALA A 223 15.09 2.67 -20.32
CA ALA A 223 15.29 3.89 -19.53
C ALA A 223 16.46 4.72 -20.12
N ALA A 224 16.21 6.00 -20.36
CA ALA A 224 17.23 6.89 -20.94
C ALA A 224 18.37 7.12 -19.93
N ALA A 225 19.61 6.94 -20.38
CA ALA A 225 20.80 7.29 -19.60
C ALA A 225 20.81 8.81 -19.34
N GLY A 226 21.41 9.21 -18.23
CA GLY A 226 21.51 10.62 -17.84
C GLY A 226 22.70 10.83 -16.93
N ASP A 227 22.80 11.99 -16.32
CA ASP A 227 23.98 12.35 -15.54
C ASP A 227 23.77 12.18 -14.03
N PHE A 228 24.75 11.58 -13.36
CA PHE A 228 24.96 11.79 -11.94
C PHE A 228 25.63 13.16 -11.75
N THR A 229 25.10 13.97 -10.87
CA THR A 229 25.70 15.26 -10.51
C THR A 229 25.87 15.36 -8.98
N ASP A 230 26.72 16.30 -8.56
CA ASP A 230 26.74 16.73 -7.16
C ASP A 230 25.69 17.84 -6.95
N GLU A 231 25.62 18.36 -5.73
CA GLU A 231 24.68 19.41 -5.34
C GLU A 231 24.95 20.77 -6.04
N ASN A 232 26.15 20.94 -6.59
CA ASN A 232 26.55 22.15 -7.32
C ASN A 232 26.31 22.01 -8.84
N GLY A 233 25.81 20.87 -9.28
CA GLY A 233 25.57 20.57 -10.67
C GLY A 233 26.79 20.03 -11.43
N ASN A 234 27.91 19.77 -10.76
CA ASN A 234 29.09 19.18 -11.40
C ASN A 234 28.80 17.71 -11.76
N ARG A 235 29.12 17.36 -13.00
CA ARG A 235 28.91 15.99 -13.49
C ARG A 235 29.90 15.02 -12.82
N LEU A 236 29.35 13.94 -12.26
CA LEU A 236 30.11 12.88 -11.57
C LEU A 236 30.24 11.61 -12.42
N GLY A 237 29.35 11.42 -13.38
CA GLY A 237 29.31 10.20 -14.20
C GLY A 237 27.97 10.07 -14.91
N GLU A 238 27.72 8.90 -15.48
CA GLU A 238 26.49 8.61 -16.21
C GLU A 238 25.69 7.52 -15.48
N HIS A 239 24.37 7.72 -15.37
CA HIS A 239 23.47 6.72 -14.82
C HIS A 239 22.65 6.01 -15.92
N LYS A 240 22.10 4.84 -15.59
CA LYS A 240 21.39 3.93 -16.50
C LYS A 240 19.88 4.17 -16.55
N GLY A 241 19.44 5.37 -16.22
CA GLY A 241 18.02 5.73 -16.19
C GLY A 241 17.51 6.02 -14.80
N ILE A 242 16.81 7.15 -14.65
CA ILE A 242 16.33 7.68 -13.37
C ILE A 242 15.45 6.68 -12.59
N ILE A 243 14.71 5.81 -13.30
CA ILE A 243 13.81 4.82 -12.71
C ILE A 243 14.55 3.74 -11.91
N ARG A 244 15.88 3.62 -12.06
CA ARG A 244 16.70 2.61 -11.39
C ARG A 244 17.20 3.07 -10.01
N TYR A 245 16.92 4.30 -9.62
CA TYR A 245 17.49 4.90 -8.40
C TYR A 245 16.41 5.37 -7.43
N THR A 246 16.71 5.24 -6.13
CA THR A 246 15.80 5.63 -5.05
C THR A 246 16.53 6.51 -4.05
N ILE A 247 15.86 7.53 -3.50
CA ILE A 247 16.43 8.41 -2.47
C ILE A 247 16.95 7.56 -1.30
N GLY A 248 18.20 7.81 -0.90
CA GLY A 248 18.90 7.06 0.14
C GLY A 248 19.75 5.90 -0.37
N GLN A 249 19.68 5.58 -1.66
CA GLN A 249 20.47 4.49 -2.25
C GLN A 249 21.96 4.84 -2.25
N ARG A 250 22.79 3.88 -1.79
CA ARG A 250 24.26 3.97 -1.77
C ARG A 250 24.90 2.97 -2.71
N LYS A 251 24.38 1.73 -2.74
CA LYS A 251 24.96 0.63 -3.54
C LYS A 251 24.36 0.61 -4.94
N GLY A 252 25.09 0.05 -5.89
CA GLY A 252 24.59 -0.14 -7.26
C GLY A 252 24.56 1.13 -8.11
N LEU A 253 25.29 2.16 -7.72
CA LEU A 253 25.40 3.39 -8.51
C LEU A 253 26.21 3.18 -9.79
N GLY A 254 27.17 2.26 -9.78
CA GLY A 254 27.96 1.90 -10.97
C GLY A 254 29.06 2.91 -11.31
N ILE A 255 29.42 3.79 -10.37
CA ILE A 255 30.50 4.78 -10.56
C ILE A 255 31.43 4.76 -9.34
N ALA A 256 32.71 5.08 -9.59
CA ALA A 256 33.75 5.15 -8.56
C ALA A 256 33.92 6.62 -8.12
N LEU A 257 33.60 6.91 -6.87
CA LEU A 257 33.54 8.29 -6.38
C LEU A 257 34.58 8.61 -5.27
N GLY A 258 35.44 7.64 -4.93
CA GLY A 258 36.48 7.84 -3.89
C GLY A 258 35.94 7.84 -2.47
N LYS A 259 34.69 8.23 -2.24
CA LYS A 259 34.02 8.20 -0.93
C LYS A 259 32.55 7.76 -1.11
N PRO A 260 31.92 7.24 -0.03
CA PRO A 260 30.50 6.89 -0.12
C PRO A 260 29.62 8.09 -0.49
N ARG A 261 28.76 7.90 -1.44
CA ARG A 261 27.75 8.88 -1.87
C ARG A 261 26.37 8.22 -1.88
N PHE A 262 25.35 9.06 -1.74
CA PHE A 262 23.95 8.63 -1.64
C PHE A 262 23.12 9.41 -2.65
N VAL A 263 22.10 8.77 -3.21
CA VAL A 263 21.09 9.47 -4.00
C VAL A 263 20.32 10.39 -3.04
N ILE A 264 20.43 11.69 -3.21
CA ILE A 264 19.75 12.68 -2.36
C ILE A 264 18.56 13.33 -3.08
N GLU A 265 18.58 13.37 -4.41
CA GLU A 265 17.49 13.96 -5.20
C GLU A 265 17.48 13.34 -6.59
N LYS A 266 16.33 13.36 -7.24
CA LYS A 266 16.15 12.98 -8.64
C LYS A 266 15.41 14.11 -9.35
N ASN A 267 15.90 14.52 -10.53
CA ASN A 267 15.26 15.52 -11.35
C ASN A 267 14.88 14.91 -12.70
N ALA A 268 13.59 14.68 -12.90
CA ALA A 268 13.10 14.04 -14.13
C ALA A 268 13.15 14.97 -15.35
N GLU A 269 13.04 16.29 -15.14
CA GLU A 269 13.02 17.26 -16.25
C GLU A 269 14.33 17.27 -17.03
N ASN A 270 15.46 17.19 -16.33
CA ASN A 270 16.78 17.17 -16.96
C ASN A 270 17.46 15.80 -16.87
N ASN A 271 16.72 14.77 -16.41
CA ASN A 271 17.18 13.38 -16.31
C ASN A 271 18.49 13.28 -15.51
N THR A 272 18.53 13.91 -14.31
CA THR A 272 19.70 13.85 -13.44
C THR A 272 19.38 13.17 -12.11
N VAL A 273 20.39 12.47 -11.58
CA VAL A 273 20.36 11.86 -10.23
C VAL A 273 21.45 12.58 -9.42
N ILE A 274 21.03 13.28 -8.35
CA ILE A 274 21.94 14.11 -7.55
C ILE A 274 22.47 13.28 -6.39
N LEU A 275 23.79 13.25 -6.24
CA LEU A 275 24.50 12.51 -5.22
C LEU A 275 25.08 13.44 -4.18
N GLY A 276 24.90 13.09 -2.90
CA GLY A 276 25.43 13.87 -1.78
C GLY A 276 25.96 13.00 -0.67
N ASP A 277 26.40 13.65 0.40
CA ASP A 277 26.87 13.00 1.61
C ASP A 277 25.66 12.52 2.45
N GLU A 278 25.86 11.61 3.37
CA GLU A 278 24.77 10.95 4.13
C GLU A 278 23.92 11.94 4.94
N ASP A 279 24.56 12.99 5.48
CA ASP A 279 23.86 14.01 6.28
C ASP A 279 22.75 14.71 5.48
N ARG A 280 22.88 14.77 4.14
CA ARG A 280 21.90 15.39 3.24
C ARG A 280 20.59 14.56 3.15
N LEU A 281 20.62 13.34 3.62
CA LEU A 281 19.43 12.47 3.61
C LEU A 281 18.47 12.78 4.78
N PHE A 282 18.95 13.48 5.83
CA PHE A 282 18.15 13.69 7.02
C PHE A 282 17.36 14.99 6.92
N CYS A 283 16.05 14.90 7.10
CA CYS A 283 15.11 16.00 6.97
C CYS A 283 14.27 16.12 8.24
N ARG A 284 14.13 17.31 8.77
CA ARG A 284 13.25 17.58 9.92
C ARG A 284 11.84 17.95 9.45
N LYS A 285 11.70 18.52 8.26
CA LYS A 285 10.43 18.95 7.69
C LYS A 285 10.08 18.14 6.45
N VAL A 286 8.82 17.78 6.31
CA VAL A 286 8.30 17.02 5.14
C VAL A 286 6.97 17.64 4.71
N LEU A 287 6.89 18.03 3.46
CA LEU A 287 5.66 18.54 2.85
C LEU A 287 4.87 17.39 2.25
N VAL A 288 3.56 17.36 2.50
CA VAL A 288 2.66 16.29 2.11
C VAL A 288 1.43 16.87 1.41
N ASP A 289 1.05 16.30 0.28
CA ASP A 289 -0.17 16.67 -0.46
C ASP A 289 -1.12 15.45 -0.62
N ARG A 290 -2.17 15.61 -1.42
CA ARG A 290 -3.17 14.55 -1.68
C ARG A 290 -3.68 13.93 -0.37
N LEU A 291 -4.10 14.78 0.54
CA LEU A 291 -4.44 14.42 1.93
C LEU A 291 -5.77 13.68 2.05
N ASN A 292 -5.82 12.76 2.99
CA ASN A 292 -7.07 12.17 3.50
C ASN A 292 -6.99 12.17 5.03
N PHE A 293 -8.01 12.73 5.69
CA PHE A 293 -8.15 12.68 7.14
C PHE A 293 -9.34 11.79 7.51
N ILE A 294 -9.23 11.06 8.61
CA ILE A 294 -10.26 10.09 9.04
C ILE A 294 -11.13 10.63 10.17
N PRO A 295 -10.57 11.14 11.30
CA PRO A 295 -11.41 11.61 12.42
C PRO A 295 -12.12 12.94 12.13
N PHE A 296 -11.67 13.69 11.13
CA PHE A 296 -12.21 15.02 10.74
C PHE A 296 -11.98 15.21 9.24
N ASP A 297 -12.58 16.25 8.67
CA ASP A 297 -12.46 16.48 7.22
C ASP A 297 -11.23 17.31 6.86
N THR A 298 -10.84 18.26 7.73
CA THR A 298 -9.75 19.20 7.47
C THR A 298 -8.95 19.44 8.74
N LEU A 299 -7.63 19.54 8.60
CA LEU A 299 -6.75 19.95 9.71
C LEU A 299 -6.78 21.48 9.82
N GLU A 300 -7.44 22.00 10.83
CA GLU A 300 -7.58 23.46 11.02
C GLU A 300 -6.42 24.08 11.80
N ASN A 301 -5.85 23.31 12.72
CA ASN A 301 -4.78 23.76 13.62
C ASN A 301 -3.67 22.73 13.65
N GLU A 302 -2.50 23.13 14.16
CA GLU A 302 -1.41 22.15 14.34
C GLU A 302 -1.84 21.05 15.32
N MET A 303 -1.33 19.84 15.08
CA MET A 303 -1.68 18.66 15.88
C MET A 303 -0.43 17.83 16.15
N ARG A 304 -0.26 17.42 17.41
CA ARG A 304 0.78 16.47 17.82
C ARG A 304 0.39 15.07 17.36
N VAL A 305 1.30 14.36 16.69
CA VAL A 305 1.07 13.02 16.14
C VAL A 305 2.36 12.20 16.20
N THR A 306 2.28 10.92 15.83
CA THR A 306 3.44 10.21 15.29
C THR A 306 3.22 10.04 13.78
N ALA A 307 4.30 10.14 12.99
CA ALA A 307 4.20 10.04 11.53
C ALA A 307 5.14 8.96 11.00
N LYS A 308 4.65 8.23 9.99
CA LYS A 308 5.34 7.10 9.37
C LYS A 308 5.53 7.41 7.89
N LEU A 309 6.79 7.43 7.41
CA LEU A 309 7.13 7.85 6.05
C LEU A 309 7.37 6.68 5.07
N ARG A 310 7.35 5.45 5.55
CA ARG A 310 7.45 4.22 4.75
C ARG A 310 6.75 3.08 5.48
N TYR A 311 6.27 2.11 4.74
CA TYR A 311 5.52 0.98 5.29
C TYR A 311 6.28 0.25 6.43
N ARG A 312 7.58 0.00 6.24
CA ARG A 312 8.38 -0.77 7.21
C ARG A 312 9.03 0.09 8.31
N HIS A 313 8.89 1.42 8.25
CA HIS A 313 9.45 2.31 9.29
C HIS A 313 8.55 2.35 10.52
N LEU A 314 9.16 2.67 11.66
CA LEU A 314 8.41 2.99 12.87
C LEU A 314 7.91 4.45 12.76
N ALA A 315 6.72 4.69 13.28
CA ALA A 315 6.18 6.05 13.37
C ALA A 315 7.00 6.87 14.36
N GLN A 316 7.32 8.11 14.02
CA GLN A 316 8.17 9.00 14.82
C GLN A 316 7.39 10.23 15.28
N PRO A 317 7.69 10.75 16.50
CA PRO A 317 7.02 11.94 17.02
C PRO A 317 7.19 13.16 16.12
N ALA A 318 6.08 13.85 15.87
CA ALA A 318 6.03 15.01 14.98
C ALA A 318 4.83 15.90 15.31
N VAL A 319 4.85 17.11 14.74
CA VAL A 319 3.69 17.99 14.67
C VAL A 319 3.29 18.14 13.20
N ILE A 320 2.01 17.99 12.90
CA ILE A 320 1.48 18.30 11.58
C ILE A 320 0.83 19.68 11.62
N LYS A 321 1.07 20.48 10.58
CA LYS A 321 0.61 21.88 10.48
C LYS A 321 -0.06 22.09 9.12
N PRO A 322 -1.23 22.76 9.10
CA PRO A 322 -1.83 23.08 7.80
C PRO A 322 -0.94 24.06 7.00
N ASP A 323 -0.83 23.84 5.70
CA ASP A 323 -0.05 24.67 4.76
C ASP A 323 -0.82 24.78 3.43
N GLY A 324 -1.85 25.62 3.43
CA GLY A 324 -2.78 25.70 2.30
C GLY A 324 -3.57 24.40 2.12
N ASP A 325 -3.48 23.81 0.94
CA ASP A 325 -4.10 22.52 0.63
C ASP A 325 -3.19 21.33 0.99
N LYS A 326 -2.05 21.61 1.64
CA LYS A 326 -1.03 20.62 2.03
C LYS A 326 -0.87 20.59 3.55
N VAL A 327 -0.01 19.69 4.00
CA VAL A 327 0.39 19.59 5.40
C VAL A 327 1.92 19.58 5.48
N MET A 328 2.44 20.39 6.40
CA MET A 328 3.84 20.33 6.81
C MET A 328 3.96 19.42 8.03
N ILE A 329 4.81 18.40 7.95
CA ILE A 329 5.22 17.60 9.11
C ILE A 329 6.52 18.19 9.64
N GLU A 330 6.60 18.44 10.94
CA GLU A 330 7.84 18.83 11.61
C GLU A 330 8.17 17.76 12.66
N PHE A 331 9.23 16.99 12.40
CA PHE A 331 9.65 15.88 13.26
C PHE A 331 10.51 16.40 14.43
N ASP A 332 10.38 15.76 15.59
CA ASP A 332 11.24 16.03 16.74
C ASP A 332 12.71 15.71 16.41
N GLU A 333 12.94 14.62 15.67
CA GLU A 333 14.27 14.20 15.22
C GLU A 333 14.29 14.07 13.69
N PRO A 334 15.36 14.44 13.01
CA PRO A 334 15.43 14.33 11.56
C PRO A 334 15.19 12.89 11.06
N GLN A 335 14.44 12.76 9.98
CA GLN A 335 14.08 11.47 9.39
C GLN A 335 14.90 11.21 8.12
N ARG A 336 15.36 9.97 7.98
CA ARG A 336 16.24 9.59 6.88
C ARG A 336 15.46 9.38 5.59
N ALA A 337 15.86 10.09 4.54
CA ALA A 337 15.46 9.87 3.15
C ALA A 337 13.93 9.85 2.92
N PRO A 338 13.18 10.90 3.35
CA PRO A 338 11.79 11.03 2.91
C PRO A 338 11.77 11.02 1.37
N SER A 339 11.00 10.12 0.78
CA SER A 339 11.04 9.91 -0.68
C SER A 339 9.76 10.45 -1.32
N PRO A 340 9.86 11.42 -2.23
CA PRO A 340 8.69 11.90 -2.98
C PRO A 340 7.93 10.74 -3.63
N GLY A 341 6.61 10.76 -3.50
CA GLY A 341 5.73 9.69 -3.99
C GLY A 341 5.35 8.65 -2.95
N GLN A 342 6.14 8.48 -1.88
CA GLN A 342 5.75 7.61 -0.77
C GLN A 342 4.66 8.28 0.07
N ALA A 343 3.89 7.49 0.81
CA ALA A 343 2.92 8.03 1.74
C ALA A 343 3.58 8.50 3.04
N ALA A 344 3.01 9.55 3.63
CA ALA A 344 3.21 9.92 5.02
C ALA A 344 1.88 9.66 5.73
N VAL A 345 1.89 8.85 6.80
CA VAL A 345 0.67 8.48 7.52
C VAL A 345 0.80 8.93 8.98
N PHE A 346 -0.24 9.57 9.48
CA PHE A 346 -0.28 10.23 10.80
C PHE A 346 -1.13 9.41 11.78
N TYR A 347 -0.63 9.27 13.01
CA TYR A 347 -1.31 8.50 14.06
C TYR A 347 -1.40 9.30 15.35
N ASP A 348 -2.52 9.15 16.04
CA ASP A 348 -2.70 9.57 17.44
C ASP A 348 -2.96 8.28 18.24
N GLY A 349 -1.96 7.82 18.96
CA GLY A 349 -2.00 6.51 19.59
C GLY A 349 -2.23 5.41 18.56
N ASP A 350 -3.29 4.63 18.75
CA ASP A 350 -3.69 3.56 17.81
C ASP A 350 -4.55 4.05 16.64
N THR A 351 -5.03 5.29 16.69
CA THR A 351 -5.93 5.83 15.66
C THR A 351 -5.15 6.44 14.52
N VAL A 352 -5.53 6.10 13.29
CA VAL A 352 -5.02 6.76 12.08
C VAL A 352 -5.71 8.13 11.97
N VAL A 353 -4.92 9.19 12.07
CA VAL A 353 -5.40 10.56 11.84
C VAL A 353 -5.63 10.81 10.35
N GLY A 354 -4.75 10.26 9.52
CA GLY A 354 -4.82 10.42 8.08
C GLY A 354 -3.44 10.29 7.45
N GLY A 355 -3.29 10.87 6.28
CA GLY A 355 -2.01 10.85 5.57
C GLY A 355 -2.13 11.50 4.21
N GLY A 356 -1.05 11.42 3.46
CA GLY A 356 -0.99 11.94 2.10
C GLY A 356 0.29 11.49 1.41
N THR A 357 0.61 12.11 0.29
CA THR A 357 1.79 11.78 -0.50
C THR A 357 2.92 12.76 -0.22
N ILE A 358 4.12 12.26 0.02
CA ILE A 358 5.32 13.07 0.25
C ILE A 358 5.66 13.83 -1.03
N VAL A 359 5.77 15.15 -0.91
CA VAL A 359 6.21 16.05 -1.99
C VAL A 359 7.73 16.21 -1.91
N LYS A 360 8.24 16.60 -0.74
CA LYS A 360 9.69 16.78 -0.50
C LYS A 360 9.97 16.87 1.00
N GLY A 361 11.25 16.69 1.36
CA GLY A 361 11.73 16.91 2.71
C GLY A 361 12.93 17.85 2.74
N TRP A 362 13.15 18.54 3.90
CA TRP A 362 14.31 19.42 4.11
C TRP A 362 14.53 19.68 5.60
N ASN A 363 15.62 20.38 5.96
CA ASN A 363 15.94 20.84 7.33
C ASN A 363 15.38 22.23 7.58
#